data_f6a9eb15402cf164b10f60cb4412cdb5
#
_entry.id   f6a9eb15402cf164b10f60cb4412cdb5
#
_cell.length_a   1.000
_cell.length_b   1.000
_cell.length_c   1.000
_cell.angle_alpha   90.00
_cell.angle_beta   90.00
_cell.angle_gamma   90.00
#
_symmetry.space_group_name_H-M   'P 1'
#
loop_
_entity.id
_entity.type
_entity.pdbx_description
1 polymer ?
#
loop_
_entity_poly.entity_id
_entity_poly.type
_entity_poly.pdbx_seq_one_letter_code
_entity_poly.pdbx_strand_id
1 'polypeptide(L)'
;MQHVSNDTRRATTDFDLDFVRFSIADDSIRKFIGALSDGSSTFSIRMTGKIEQLKHQDYSGKRIHVVISDAQGSSIETKVDIGVHNLVSPDLAEICFDLGKLDDAVTILADSNEQVVAEKLRSLLRIGAASTRYKDVFDIYYLLCKKGVRERELDDAVRALVIEDPTMRERSYGDIANRLSRVFGDRRFKRELSRAKNNWLEISPDKVTSAITAYFS
;
A
#
# COMPACT_ATOMS: atom_id res chain seq x y z
N MET A 1 5.05 2.12 -3.59
CA MET A 1 5.99 1.05 -4.02
C MET A 1 6.73 1.35 -5.33
N GLN A 2 6.07 1.76 -6.41
CA GLN A 2 6.77 2.07 -7.68
C GLN A 2 7.85 3.14 -7.50
N HIS A 3 7.54 4.25 -6.86
CA HIS A 3 8.51 5.30 -6.56
C HIS A 3 9.66 4.80 -5.66
N VAL A 4 9.35 3.99 -4.64
CA VAL A 4 10.34 3.46 -3.70
C VAL A 4 11.31 2.48 -4.36
N SER A 5 10.82 1.65 -5.29
CA SER A 5 11.61 0.64 -6.01
C SER A 5 12.29 1.18 -7.28
N ASN A 6 11.78 2.27 -7.82
CA ASN A 6 12.14 2.79 -9.14
C ASN A 6 12.06 1.73 -10.26
N ASP A 7 11.16 0.75 -10.11
CA ASP A 7 10.99 -0.36 -11.06
C ASP A 7 9.63 -0.23 -11.76
N THR A 8 9.68 -0.07 -13.09
CA THR A 8 8.47 0.08 -13.91
C THR A 8 7.56 -1.15 -13.89
N ARG A 9 8.09 -2.34 -13.60
CA ARG A 9 7.30 -3.58 -13.44
C ARG A 9 6.43 -3.57 -12.18
N ARG A 10 6.75 -2.69 -11.22
CA ARG A 10 5.95 -2.46 -10.01
C ARG A 10 4.93 -1.33 -10.21
N ALA A 11 4.48 -1.10 -11.43
CA ALA A 11 3.45 -0.11 -11.71
C ALA A 11 2.18 -0.37 -10.87
N THR A 12 1.54 0.70 -10.43
CA THR A 12 0.23 0.71 -9.78
C THR A 12 -0.75 1.51 -10.64
N THR A 13 -2.00 1.12 -10.60
CA THR A 13 -3.12 1.82 -11.25
C THR A 13 -4.03 2.51 -10.24
N ASP A 14 -3.78 2.30 -8.97
CA ASP A 14 -4.62 2.78 -7.89
C ASP A 14 -3.79 3.67 -6.97
N PHE A 15 -4.44 4.70 -6.41
CA PHE A 15 -3.87 5.55 -5.37
C PHE A 15 -4.63 5.30 -4.07
N ASP A 16 -3.88 5.07 -3.00
CA ASP A 16 -4.41 4.99 -1.66
C ASP A 16 -4.08 6.32 -0.94
N LEU A 17 -5.10 7.00 -0.41
CA LEU A 17 -4.98 8.25 0.34
C LEU A 17 -5.58 8.08 1.72
N ASP A 18 -4.87 8.52 2.73
CA ASP A 18 -5.38 8.61 4.09
C ASP A 18 -5.68 10.05 4.47
N PHE A 19 -6.94 10.29 4.78
CA PHE A 19 -7.36 11.59 5.28
C PHE A 19 -7.06 11.70 6.78
N VAL A 20 -6.11 12.57 7.10
CA VAL A 20 -5.75 12.88 8.48
C VAL A 20 -6.54 14.11 8.93
N ARG A 21 -7.40 13.93 9.95
CA ARG A 21 -8.23 15.02 10.49
C ARG A 21 -9.14 15.68 9.45
N PHE A 22 -9.52 14.95 8.42
CA PHE A 22 -10.42 15.42 7.37
C PHE A 22 -11.59 14.45 7.23
N SER A 23 -12.77 14.98 6.91
CA SER A 23 -13.98 14.18 6.78
C SER A 23 -14.00 13.41 5.45
N ILE A 24 -14.39 12.13 5.51
CA ILE A 24 -14.69 11.32 4.31
C ILE A 24 -16.15 11.41 3.86
N ALA A 25 -16.92 12.41 4.32
CA ALA A 25 -18.23 12.67 3.76
C ALA A 25 -18.13 12.97 2.26
N ASP A 26 -19.13 12.55 1.49
CA ASP A 26 -19.10 12.69 0.03
C ASP A 26 -18.84 14.13 -0.43
N ASP A 27 -19.44 15.11 0.25
CA ASP A 27 -19.24 16.53 -0.07
C ASP A 27 -17.80 16.99 0.22
N SER A 28 -17.17 16.46 1.27
CA SER A 28 -15.77 16.78 1.59
C SER A 28 -14.83 16.22 0.53
N ILE A 29 -15.06 14.98 0.08
CA ILE A 29 -14.29 14.37 -1.00
C ILE A 29 -14.46 15.16 -2.30
N ARG A 30 -15.69 15.55 -2.64
CA ARG A 30 -15.95 16.37 -3.86
C ARG A 30 -15.21 17.70 -3.79
N LYS A 31 -15.26 18.40 -2.66
CA LYS A 31 -14.52 19.65 -2.45
C LYS A 31 -13.01 19.46 -2.57
N PHE A 32 -12.46 18.37 -1.98
CA PHE A 32 -11.04 18.05 -2.08
C PHE A 32 -10.61 17.84 -3.55
N ILE A 33 -11.33 17.02 -4.30
CA ILE A 33 -11.01 16.78 -5.72
C ILE A 33 -11.16 18.05 -6.56
N GLY A 34 -12.19 18.88 -6.29
CA GLY A 34 -12.36 20.18 -6.95
C GLY A 34 -11.15 21.10 -6.68
N ALA A 35 -10.71 21.19 -5.43
CA ALA A 35 -9.57 22.02 -5.06
C ALA A 35 -8.25 21.57 -5.74
N LEU A 36 -8.05 20.26 -5.95
CA LEU A 36 -6.91 19.76 -6.71
C LEU A 36 -6.93 20.20 -8.18
N SER A 37 -8.10 20.26 -8.77
CA SER A 37 -8.26 20.73 -10.14
C SER A 37 -8.05 22.24 -10.26
N ASP A 38 -8.64 23.01 -9.34
CA ASP A 38 -8.58 24.47 -9.35
C ASP A 38 -7.17 25.01 -9.08
N GLY A 39 -6.36 24.24 -8.35
CA GLY A 39 -4.95 24.58 -8.03
C GLY A 39 -3.96 24.34 -9.17
N SER A 40 -4.38 23.70 -10.27
CA SER A 40 -3.49 23.35 -11.39
C SER A 40 -3.88 24.06 -12.66
N SER A 41 -2.92 24.75 -13.29
CA SER A 41 -3.06 25.28 -14.65
C SER A 41 -2.73 24.24 -15.74
N THR A 42 -2.12 23.11 -15.38
CA THR A 42 -1.57 22.11 -16.30
C THR A 42 -2.45 20.89 -16.44
N PHE A 43 -3.15 20.52 -15.35
CA PHE A 43 -4.00 19.33 -15.30
C PHE A 43 -5.38 19.67 -14.75
N SER A 44 -6.39 18.96 -15.23
CA SER A 44 -7.71 18.93 -14.64
C SER A 44 -8.01 17.55 -14.07
N ILE A 45 -8.61 17.51 -12.88
CA ILE A 45 -9.02 16.28 -12.23
C ILE A 45 -10.53 16.29 -12.05
N ARG A 46 -11.19 15.28 -12.60
CA ARG A 46 -12.65 15.19 -12.56
C ARG A 46 -13.08 13.83 -12.01
N MET A 47 -13.96 13.86 -11.04
CA MET A 47 -14.63 12.63 -10.58
C MET A 47 -15.56 12.08 -11.64
N THR A 48 -15.57 10.76 -11.80
CA THR A 48 -16.52 10.02 -12.63
C THR A 48 -17.29 9.02 -11.78
N GLY A 49 -18.57 8.85 -12.09
CA GLY A 49 -19.40 7.88 -11.38
C GLY A 49 -19.79 8.30 -9.96
N LYS A 50 -20.13 7.28 -9.17
CA LYS A 50 -20.56 7.42 -7.77
C LYS A 50 -19.38 7.16 -6.82
N ILE A 51 -19.44 7.74 -5.63
CA ILE A 51 -18.56 7.41 -4.52
C ILE A 51 -19.00 6.05 -3.97
N GLU A 52 -18.10 5.08 -3.96
CA GLU A 52 -18.36 3.71 -3.51
C GLU A 52 -17.86 3.52 -2.08
N GLN A 53 -18.66 2.83 -1.25
CA GLN A 53 -18.20 2.43 0.08
C GLN A 53 -17.31 1.20 -0.02
N LEU A 54 -16.13 1.24 0.57
CA LEU A 54 -15.24 0.08 0.67
C LEU A 54 -15.73 -0.87 1.76
N LYS A 55 -16.22 -2.06 1.34
CA LYS A 55 -16.94 -3.01 2.21
C LYS A 55 -16.03 -3.95 3.01
N HIS A 56 -14.73 -3.98 2.76
CA HIS A 56 -13.84 -5.02 3.30
C HIS A 56 -12.63 -4.46 4.05
N GLN A 57 -12.66 -3.17 4.40
CA GLN A 57 -11.61 -2.55 5.19
C GLN A 57 -12.05 -2.41 6.64
N ASP A 58 -11.10 -2.50 7.56
CA ASP A 58 -11.33 -2.39 9.00
C ASP A 58 -11.73 -0.98 9.42
N TYR A 59 -11.64 -0.06 8.50
CA TYR A 59 -11.99 1.36 8.66
C TYR A 59 -12.94 1.78 7.55
N SER A 60 -13.68 2.83 7.82
CA SER A 60 -14.58 3.42 6.82
C SER A 60 -13.75 4.01 5.69
N GLY A 61 -13.80 3.38 4.54
CA GLY A 61 -13.11 3.86 3.35
C GLY A 61 -14.07 4.09 2.20
N LYS A 62 -13.68 4.95 1.26
CA LYS A 62 -14.44 5.23 0.05
C LYS A 62 -13.54 5.13 -1.18
N ARG A 63 -14.11 4.62 -2.26
CA ARG A 63 -13.47 4.59 -3.58
C ARG A 63 -14.12 5.62 -4.47
N ILE A 64 -13.30 6.38 -5.16
CA ILE A 64 -13.71 7.28 -6.23
C ILE A 64 -12.99 6.93 -7.52
N HIS A 65 -13.64 7.21 -8.63
CA HIS A 65 -13.04 7.13 -9.95
C HIS A 65 -12.75 8.54 -10.43
N VAL A 66 -11.56 8.78 -10.92
CA VAL A 66 -11.15 10.09 -11.43
C VAL A 66 -10.55 9.97 -12.83
N VAL A 67 -10.77 10.99 -13.61
CA VAL A 67 -10.08 11.23 -14.87
C VAL A 67 -9.15 12.42 -14.66
N ILE A 68 -7.89 12.22 -14.94
CA ILE A 68 -6.87 13.26 -14.95
C ILE A 68 -6.58 13.58 -16.42
N SER A 69 -6.75 14.83 -16.83
CA SER A 69 -6.52 15.26 -18.20
C SER A 69 -5.50 16.38 -18.23
N ASP A 70 -4.63 16.36 -19.24
CA ASP A 70 -3.68 17.44 -19.50
C ASP A 70 -4.28 18.50 -20.46
N ALA A 71 -3.54 19.60 -20.66
CA ALA A 71 -3.95 20.68 -21.57
C ALA A 71 -3.95 20.26 -23.05
N GLN A 72 -3.31 19.13 -23.40
CA GLN A 72 -3.24 18.58 -24.75
C GLN A 72 -4.40 17.60 -25.06
N GLY A 73 -5.25 17.33 -24.07
CA GLY A 73 -6.39 16.43 -24.21
C GLY A 73 -6.07 14.95 -23.95
N SER A 74 -4.86 14.60 -23.54
CA SER A 74 -4.56 13.25 -23.04
C SER A 74 -5.22 13.04 -21.69
N SER A 75 -5.73 11.84 -21.43
CA SER A 75 -6.40 11.55 -20.18
C SER A 75 -6.05 10.16 -19.64
N ILE A 76 -6.02 10.06 -18.32
CA ILE A 76 -5.81 8.81 -17.60
C ILE A 76 -6.98 8.62 -16.63
N GLU A 77 -7.60 7.45 -16.70
CA GLU A 77 -8.57 7.01 -15.69
C GLU A 77 -7.87 6.23 -14.57
N THR A 78 -8.17 6.59 -13.34
CA THR A 78 -7.62 5.89 -12.17
C THR A 78 -8.64 5.83 -11.04
N LYS A 79 -8.34 4.98 -10.06
CA LYS A 79 -9.12 4.84 -8.82
C LYS A 79 -8.33 5.42 -7.67
N VAL A 80 -9.03 6.11 -6.80
CA VAL A 80 -8.48 6.62 -5.55
C VAL A 80 -9.28 6.02 -4.41
N ASP A 81 -8.62 5.24 -3.58
CA ASP A 81 -9.17 4.73 -2.33
C ASP A 81 -8.82 5.71 -1.22
N ILE A 82 -9.83 6.19 -0.53
CA ILE A 82 -9.70 7.18 0.54
C ILE A 82 -10.09 6.51 1.84
N GLY A 83 -9.15 6.39 2.76
CA GLY A 83 -9.33 5.87 4.09
C GLY A 83 -9.24 6.96 5.16
N VAL A 84 -9.63 6.61 6.37
CA VAL A 84 -9.32 7.36 7.59
C VAL A 84 -8.69 6.36 8.53
N HIS A 85 -7.40 6.49 8.75
CA HIS A 85 -6.72 5.71 9.76
C HIS A 85 -6.94 6.35 11.14
N ASN A 86 -7.45 5.56 12.08
CA ASN A 86 -7.56 5.98 13.49
C ASN A 86 -6.18 5.97 14.19
N LEU A 87 -5.25 5.21 13.65
CA LEU A 87 -3.86 5.13 14.09
C LEU A 87 -2.99 5.78 13.01
N VAL A 88 -2.84 7.08 13.09
CA VAL A 88 -1.79 7.75 12.33
C VAL A 88 -0.48 7.36 13.01
N SER A 89 0.36 6.59 12.33
CA SER A 89 1.74 6.41 12.80
C SER A 89 2.36 7.79 12.97
N PRO A 90 3.01 8.08 14.11
CA PRO A 90 3.72 9.34 14.28
C PRO A 90 4.85 9.54 13.27
N ASP A 91 5.22 8.49 12.55
CA ASP A 91 6.36 8.43 11.65
C ASP A 91 5.94 8.47 10.17
N LEU A 92 5.13 9.45 9.78
CA LEU A 92 4.92 9.73 8.36
C LEU A 92 6.25 10.19 7.74
N ALA A 93 6.63 9.55 6.65
CA ALA A 93 7.81 9.93 5.89
C ALA A 93 7.44 11.06 4.90
N GLU A 94 8.26 12.09 4.84
CA GLU A 94 8.21 13.04 3.75
C GLU A 94 8.85 12.42 2.51
N ILE A 95 8.06 12.22 1.46
CA ILE A 95 8.56 11.75 0.17
C ILE A 95 8.56 12.92 -0.80
N CYS A 96 9.73 13.22 -1.33
CA CYS A 96 9.92 14.20 -2.37
C CYS A 96 9.76 13.52 -3.73
N PHE A 97 8.79 13.98 -4.51
CA PHE A 97 8.59 13.55 -5.89
C PHE A 97 9.25 14.56 -6.82
N ASP A 98 10.34 14.13 -7.46
CA ASP A 98 10.89 14.83 -8.61
C ASP A 98 10.01 14.52 -9.84
N LEU A 99 9.22 15.46 -10.25
CA LEU A 99 8.33 15.32 -11.40
C LEU A 99 9.05 15.59 -12.73
N GLY A 100 10.36 15.79 -12.71
CA GLY A 100 11.26 15.83 -13.88
C GLY A 100 10.98 16.90 -14.95
N LYS A 101 9.85 17.60 -14.87
CA LYS A 101 9.42 18.65 -15.79
C LYS A 101 8.82 19.88 -15.09
N LEU A 102 8.73 19.85 -13.79
CA LEU A 102 8.31 20.98 -12.97
C LEU A 102 9.54 21.47 -12.22
N ASP A 103 9.74 22.78 -12.17
CA ASP A 103 10.89 23.42 -11.50
C ASP A 103 10.88 23.19 -9.97
N ASP A 104 9.75 22.68 -9.43
CA ASP A 104 9.58 22.43 -8.01
C ASP A 104 9.29 20.95 -7.74
N ALA A 105 10.07 20.34 -6.84
CA ALA A 105 9.78 19.04 -6.29
C ALA A 105 8.57 19.13 -5.33
N VAL A 106 7.66 18.17 -5.43
CA VAL A 106 6.49 18.11 -4.54
C VAL A 106 6.77 17.14 -3.40
N THR A 107 6.68 17.65 -2.17
CA THR A 107 6.79 16.82 -0.97
C THR A 107 5.39 16.43 -0.48
N ILE A 108 5.17 15.14 -0.28
CA ILE A 108 3.95 14.60 0.32
C ILE A 108 4.29 13.76 1.53
N LEU A 109 3.37 13.73 2.48
CA LEU A 109 3.44 12.77 3.59
C LEU A 109 3.00 11.40 3.08
N ALA A 110 3.77 10.38 3.37
CA ALA A 110 3.47 9.00 3.02
C ALA A 110 3.83 8.07 4.18
N ASP A 111 3.24 6.89 4.17
CA ASP A 111 3.60 5.85 5.11
C ASP A 111 5.09 5.51 5.00
N SER A 112 5.72 5.30 6.14
CA SER A 112 7.09 4.81 6.18
C SER A 112 7.19 3.41 5.56
N ASN A 113 8.40 3.01 5.16
CA ASN A 113 8.62 1.65 4.65
C ASN A 113 8.20 0.60 5.69
N GLU A 114 8.42 0.89 6.95
CA GLU A 114 8.09 0.05 8.11
C GLU A 114 6.59 -0.12 8.26
N GLN A 115 5.85 0.98 8.16
CA GLN A 115 4.38 0.96 8.17
C GLN A 115 3.83 0.14 7.00
N VAL A 116 4.34 0.38 5.79
CA VAL A 116 3.94 -0.38 4.59
C VAL A 116 4.21 -1.88 4.75
N VAL A 117 5.34 -2.29 5.35
CA VAL A 117 5.63 -3.70 5.62
C VAL A 117 4.62 -4.27 6.61
N ALA A 118 4.37 -3.58 7.73
CA ALA A 118 3.47 -4.05 8.77
C ALA A 118 2.02 -4.19 8.26
N GLU A 119 1.52 -3.26 7.47
CA GLU A 119 0.16 -3.33 6.87
C GLU A 119 0.02 -4.48 5.86
N LYS A 120 1.02 -4.65 4.98
CA LYS A 120 1.02 -5.76 4.03
C LYS A 120 1.12 -7.10 4.75
N LEU A 121 1.95 -7.19 5.78
CA LEU A 121 2.06 -8.37 6.64
C LEU A 121 0.72 -8.67 7.32
N ARG A 122 0.10 -7.68 7.95
CA ARG A 122 -1.23 -7.80 8.57
C ARG A 122 -2.26 -8.34 7.59
N SER A 123 -2.33 -7.74 6.40
CA SER A 123 -3.27 -8.19 5.35
C SER A 123 -3.01 -9.65 4.93
N LEU A 124 -1.75 -10.04 4.77
CA LEU A 124 -1.36 -11.40 4.40
C LEU A 124 -1.71 -12.41 5.50
N LEU A 125 -1.43 -12.10 6.76
CA LEU A 125 -1.75 -12.96 7.90
C LEU A 125 -3.25 -13.14 8.08
N ARG A 126 -4.02 -12.06 7.94
CA ARG A 126 -5.46 -12.06 8.11
C ARG A 126 -6.18 -12.92 7.07
N ILE A 127 -5.83 -12.76 5.79
CA ILE A 127 -6.45 -13.49 4.68
C ILE A 127 -5.83 -14.88 4.54
N GLY A 128 -4.55 -15.02 4.82
CA GLY A 128 -3.81 -16.27 4.71
C GLY A 128 -3.67 -16.76 3.28
N ALA A 129 -3.71 -18.07 3.07
CA ALA A 129 -3.53 -18.70 1.77
C ALA A 129 -4.62 -18.33 0.72
N ALA A 130 -5.73 -17.76 1.14
CA ALA A 130 -6.76 -17.24 0.25
C ALA A 130 -6.42 -15.85 -0.32
N SER A 131 -5.33 -15.22 0.13
CA SER A 131 -4.90 -13.92 -0.37
C SER A 131 -4.60 -13.97 -1.87
N THR A 132 -5.02 -12.93 -2.57
CA THR A 132 -4.69 -12.68 -3.99
C THR A 132 -3.64 -11.58 -4.16
N ARG A 133 -3.13 -11.04 -3.05
CA ARG A 133 -2.15 -9.95 -3.02
C ARG A 133 -0.71 -10.47 -3.16
N TYR A 134 -0.44 -11.21 -4.21
CA TYR A 134 0.87 -11.86 -4.41
C TYR A 134 2.01 -10.87 -4.59
N LYS A 135 1.75 -9.71 -5.20
CA LYS A 135 2.75 -8.64 -5.34
C LYS A 135 3.23 -8.11 -3.99
N ASP A 136 2.35 -8.09 -2.99
CA ASP A 136 2.70 -7.61 -1.65
C ASP A 136 3.77 -8.49 -0.98
N VAL A 137 3.84 -9.78 -1.29
CA VAL A 137 4.92 -10.66 -0.81
C VAL A 137 6.28 -10.19 -1.32
N PHE A 138 6.36 -9.82 -2.59
CA PHE A 138 7.59 -9.28 -3.19
C PHE A 138 7.89 -7.87 -2.68
N ASP A 139 6.86 -7.06 -2.40
CA ASP A 139 7.02 -5.74 -1.79
C ASP A 139 7.62 -5.85 -0.38
N ILE A 140 7.11 -6.76 0.46
CA ILE A 140 7.66 -7.03 1.80
C ILE A 140 9.12 -7.46 1.70
N TYR A 141 9.43 -8.42 0.84
CA TYR A 141 10.81 -8.86 0.63
C TYR A 141 11.72 -7.72 0.19
N TYR A 142 11.28 -6.91 -0.77
CA TYR A 142 12.05 -5.78 -1.27
C TYR A 142 12.38 -4.79 -0.14
N LEU A 143 11.38 -4.41 0.64
CA LEU A 143 11.56 -3.47 1.73
C LEU A 143 12.47 -4.04 2.83
N LEU A 144 12.28 -5.29 3.24
CA LEU A 144 13.07 -5.91 4.30
C LEU A 144 14.52 -6.21 3.88
N CYS A 145 14.71 -6.72 2.65
CA CYS A 145 15.99 -7.34 2.26
C CYS A 145 16.80 -6.54 1.25
N LYS A 146 16.20 -5.55 0.57
CA LYS A 146 16.86 -4.77 -0.50
C LYS A 146 16.95 -3.29 -0.15
N LYS A 147 15.85 -2.69 0.25
CA LYS A 147 15.80 -1.27 0.60
C LYS A 147 16.32 -1.03 2.03
N GLY A 148 16.01 -1.94 2.93
CA GLY A 148 16.25 -1.82 4.35
C GLY A 148 15.13 -1.08 5.07
N VAL A 149 14.96 -1.43 6.33
CA VAL A 149 14.00 -0.85 7.27
C VAL A 149 14.71 -0.53 8.57
N ARG A 150 14.17 0.40 9.34
CA ARG A 150 14.61 0.70 10.69
C ARG A 150 13.96 -0.29 11.65
N GLU A 151 14.76 -1.19 12.21
CA GLU A 151 14.26 -2.35 12.97
C GLU A 151 13.32 -1.97 14.11
N ARG A 152 13.65 -0.94 14.88
CA ARG A 152 12.83 -0.49 16.00
C ARG A 152 11.45 -0.01 15.53
N GLU A 153 11.40 0.77 14.49
CA GLU A 153 10.15 1.33 13.97
C GLU A 153 9.29 0.24 13.31
N LEU A 154 9.94 -0.75 12.68
CA LEU A 154 9.23 -1.93 12.19
C LEU A 154 8.68 -2.76 13.34
N ASP A 155 9.44 -2.96 14.43
CA ASP A 155 8.94 -3.65 15.62
C ASP A 155 7.72 -2.94 16.21
N ASP A 156 7.79 -1.62 16.36
CA ASP A 156 6.69 -0.80 16.87
C ASP A 156 5.45 -0.92 15.96
N ALA A 157 5.61 -0.85 14.64
CA ALA A 157 4.51 -0.99 13.68
C ALA A 157 3.90 -2.42 13.67
N VAL A 158 4.74 -3.47 13.71
CA VAL A 158 4.26 -4.85 13.75
C VAL A 158 3.55 -5.15 15.07
N ARG A 159 4.05 -4.64 16.20
CA ARG A 159 3.35 -4.76 17.49
C ARG A 159 1.99 -4.12 17.43
N ALA A 160 1.91 -2.87 17.02
CA ALA A 160 0.66 -2.12 16.97
C ALA A 160 -0.38 -2.76 16.02
N LEU A 161 0.04 -3.17 14.82
CA LEU A 161 -0.88 -3.61 13.77
C LEU A 161 -1.16 -5.12 13.77
N VAL A 162 -0.32 -5.93 14.41
CA VAL A 162 -0.46 -7.39 14.39
C VAL A 162 -0.56 -7.97 15.80
N ILE A 163 0.47 -7.80 16.64
CA ILE A 163 0.58 -8.53 17.91
C ILE A 163 -0.42 -8.03 18.94
N GLU A 164 -0.61 -6.72 19.04
CA GLU A 164 -1.48 -6.05 20.00
C GLU A 164 -2.90 -5.78 19.44
N ASP A 165 -3.10 -5.91 18.13
CA ASP A 165 -4.41 -5.77 17.51
C ASP A 165 -5.33 -6.94 17.94
N PRO A 166 -6.43 -6.67 18.65
CA PRO A 166 -7.34 -7.71 19.13
C PRO A 166 -8.02 -8.49 18.01
N THR A 167 -8.07 -7.96 16.79
CA THR A 167 -8.68 -8.62 15.64
C THR A 167 -7.75 -9.64 14.96
N MET A 168 -6.44 -9.58 15.26
CA MET A 168 -5.46 -10.51 14.77
C MET A 168 -5.36 -11.74 15.69
N ARG A 169 -4.78 -12.82 15.17
CA ARG A 169 -4.60 -14.09 15.91
C ARG A 169 -3.19 -14.27 16.47
N GLU A 170 -2.24 -13.64 15.82
CA GLU A 170 -0.83 -13.70 16.14
C GLU A 170 -0.53 -12.82 17.35
N ARG A 171 0.16 -13.37 18.36
CA ARG A 171 0.50 -12.70 19.63
C ARG A 171 2.02 -12.61 19.85
N SER A 172 2.78 -13.16 18.91
CA SER A 172 4.25 -13.17 18.97
C SER A 172 4.84 -13.26 17.56
N TYR A 173 6.11 -12.94 17.44
CA TYR A 173 6.86 -13.16 16.19
C TYR A 173 6.86 -14.63 15.78
N GLY A 174 6.96 -15.55 16.73
CA GLY A 174 6.84 -17.00 16.47
C GLY A 174 5.49 -17.39 15.87
N ASP A 175 4.38 -16.76 16.30
CA ASP A 175 3.07 -16.99 15.68
C ASP A 175 3.03 -16.47 14.25
N ILE A 176 3.62 -15.28 14.00
CA ILE A 176 3.75 -14.70 12.67
C ILE A 176 4.52 -15.66 11.75
N ALA A 177 5.72 -16.11 12.17
CA ALA A 177 6.55 -17.02 11.39
C ALA A 177 5.82 -18.34 11.10
N ASN A 178 5.15 -18.92 12.09
CA ASN A 178 4.35 -20.14 11.93
C ASN A 178 3.19 -19.94 10.94
N ARG A 179 2.51 -18.79 10.99
CA ARG A 179 1.42 -18.48 10.07
C ARG A 179 1.94 -18.27 8.65
N LEU A 180 3.03 -17.53 8.48
CA LEU A 180 3.69 -17.32 7.18
C LEU A 180 4.12 -18.65 6.57
N SER A 181 4.73 -19.57 7.35
CA SER A 181 5.12 -20.90 6.89
C SER A 181 3.95 -21.70 6.34
N ARG A 182 2.78 -21.62 6.98
CA ARG A 182 1.56 -22.30 6.51
C ARG A 182 1.04 -21.65 5.21
N VAL A 183 1.01 -20.32 5.13
CA VAL A 183 0.54 -19.59 3.93
C VAL A 183 1.44 -19.89 2.74
N PHE A 184 2.75 -19.77 2.94
CA PHE A 184 3.74 -20.02 1.90
C PHE A 184 3.89 -21.51 1.56
N GLY A 185 3.48 -22.43 2.44
CA GLY A 185 3.40 -23.87 2.19
C GLY A 185 2.20 -24.29 1.35
N ASP A 186 1.18 -23.46 1.21
CA ASP A 186 -0.01 -23.78 0.44
C ASP A 186 0.30 -23.92 -1.06
N ARG A 187 -0.14 -25.03 -1.68
CA ARG A 187 0.16 -25.38 -3.07
C ARG A 187 -0.42 -24.36 -4.07
N ARG A 188 -1.64 -23.87 -3.80
CA ARG A 188 -2.29 -22.88 -4.67
C ARG A 188 -1.58 -21.55 -4.57
N PHE A 189 -1.29 -21.11 -3.35
CA PHE A 189 -0.58 -19.86 -3.10
C PHE A 189 0.80 -19.86 -3.78
N LYS A 190 1.60 -20.91 -3.61
CA LYS A 190 2.91 -21.08 -4.28
C LYS A 190 2.82 -20.97 -5.80
N ARG A 191 1.86 -21.67 -6.40
CA ARG A 191 1.66 -21.65 -7.85
C ARG A 191 1.32 -20.25 -8.36
N GLU A 192 0.43 -19.54 -7.67
CA GLU A 192 0.04 -18.19 -8.07
C GLU A 192 1.17 -17.19 -7.84
N LEU A 193 1.92 -17.33 -6.75
CA LEU A 193 3.09 -16.50 -6.45
C LEU A 193 4.18 -16.64 -7.54
N SER A 194 4.32 -17.82 -8.11
CA SER A 194 5.32 -18.11 -9.15
C SER A 194 4.97 -17.55 -10.54
N ARG A 195 3.77 -17.00 -10.72
CA ARG A 195 3.39 -16.42 -12.02
C ARG A 195 4.16 -15.13 -12.30
N ALA A 196 4.72 -15.00 -13.51
CA ALA A 196 5.53 -13.86 -13.91
C ALA A 196 4.85 -12.48 -13.66
N LYS A 197 3.53 -12.39 -13.86
CA LYS A 197 2.77 -11.15 -13.63
C LYS A 197 2.76 -10.67 -12.18
N ASN A 198 3.04 -11.57 -11.21
CA ASN A 198 3.08 -11.27 -9.80
C ASN A 198 4.51 -11.01 -9.30
N ASN A 199 5.49 -11.68 -9.91
CA ASN A 199 6.90 -11.64 -9.54
C ASN A 199 7.63 -10.50 -10.27
N TRP A 200 7.41 -9.29 -9.82
CA TRP A 200 8.04 -8.11 -10.42
C TRP A 200 9.55 -7.99 -10.13
N LEU A 201 10.06 -8.71 -9.11
CA LEU A 201 11.50 -8.76 -8.78
C LEU A 201 12.29 -9.79 -9.59
N GLU A 202 11.62 -10.72 -10.27
CA GLU A 202 12.26 -11.86 -10.97
C GLU A 202 13.15 -12.70 -10.06
N ILE A 203 12.80 -12.81 -8.79
CA ILE A 203 13.51 -13.60 -7.78
C ILE A 203 12.72 -14.89 -7.52
N SER A 204 13.42 -15.99 -7.25
CA SER A 204 12.76 -17.25 -6.87
C SER A 204 11.76 -17.03 -5.72
N PRO A 205 10.50 -17.41 -5.88
CA PRO A 205 9.49 -17.32 -4.83
C PRO A 205 9.90 -18.03 -3.52
N ASP A 206 10.58 -19.17 -3.63
CA ASP A 206 11.06 -19.89 -2.45
C ASP A 206 12.12 -19.09 -1.68
N LYS A 207 13.02 -18.41 -2.38
CA LYS A 207 13.98 -17.49 -1.74
C LYS A 207 13.27 -16.34 -1.01
N VAL A 208 12.27 -15.75 -1.66
CA VAL A 208 11.49 -14.63 -1.10
C VAL A 208 10.76 -15.07 0.16
N THR A 209 10.00 -16.17 0.09
CA THR A 209 9.19 -16.67 1.20
C THR A 209 10.05 -17.14 2.38
N SER A 210 11.17 -17.81 2.10
CA SER A 210 12.11 -18.24 3.15
C SER A 210 12.74 -17.04 3.86
N ALA A 211 13.15 -16.01 3.12
CA ALA A 211 13.74 -14.82 3.72
C ALA A 211 12.74 -14.05 4.60
N ILE A 212 11.49 -13.89 4.14
CA ILE A 212 10.44 -13.23 4.94
C ILE A 212 10.15 -14.04 6.21
N THR A 213 10.00 -15.37 6.09
CA THR A 213 9.74 -16.21 7.28
C THR A 213 10.89 -16.14 8.26
N ALA A 214 12.14 -16.20 7.81
CA ALA A 214 13.32 -16.11 8.66
C ALA A 214 13.45 -14.75 9.35
N TYR A 215 13.00 -13.67 8.72
CA TYR A 215 13.04 -12.34 9.32
C TYR A 215 12.14 -12.23 10.57
N PHE A 216 11.01 -12.93 10.55
CA PHE A 216 10.05 -12.94 11.67
C PHE A 216 10.18 -14.14 12.62
N SER A 217 11.29 -14.89 12.55
CA SER A 217 11.50 -16.11 13.37
C SER A 217 12.24 -15.87 14.69
#